data_f56c3ab24c012fdf3b0f5535ad12f285
#
_entry.id   f56c3ab24c012fdf3b0f5535ad12f285
#
_cell.length_a   1.000
_cell.length_b   1.000
_cell.length_c   1.000
_cell.angle_alpha   90.00
_cell.angle_beta   90.00
_cell.angle_gamma   90.00
#
_symmetry.space_group_name_H-M   'P 1'
#
loop_
_entity.id
_entity.type
_entity.pdbx_description
1 polymer ?
#
loop_
_entity_poly.entity_id
_entity_poly.type
_entity_poly.pdbx_seq_one_letter_code
_entity_poly.pdbx_strand_id
1 'polypeptide(L)'
;MRIGQGIDVHRFSDDPARVLFIGLVEIPGALGLAGHSDADVATHALCDALLGAANLGDLGRHFPDTDASIAGVSSKSLLEQTLKLVSDAGYRCTSGDITIIAEAPKLASFMPAMSEALSAVVGTVISLKATTTEGLGAIGRAEGIGASAVVLIEEK
;
A
#
# COMPACT_ATOMS: atom_id res chain seq x y z
N MET A 1 17.38 -7.54 13.18
CA MET A 1 16.50 -7.95 12.04
C MET A 1 15.12 -8.26 12.57
N ARG A 2 14.04 -7.73 11.95
CA ARG A 2 12.63 -7.92 12.34
C ARG A 2 11.77 -8.05 11.10
N ILE A 3 10.69 -8.83 11.22
CA ILE A 3 9.68 -9.02 10.17
C ILE A 3 8.44 -8.22 10.52
N GLY A 4 7.80 -7.61 9.50
CA GLY A 4 6.47 -7.02 9.60
C GLY A 4 5.57 -7.51 8.49
N GLN A 5 4.27 -7.57 8.77
CA GLN A 5 3.21 -7.85 7.81
C GLN A 5 2.15 -6.76 7.90
N GLY A 6 1.63 -6.35 6.76
CA GLY A 6 0.49 -5.45 6.64
C GLY A 6 -0.52 -5.97 5.64
N ILE A 7 -1.77 -5.63 5.85
CA ILE A 7 -2.88 -5.96 4.96
C ILE A 7 -3.77 -4.74 4.86
N ASP A 8 -4.19 -4.40 3.64
CA ASP A 8 -5.18 -3.36 3.41
C ASP A 8 -6.19 -3.80 2.35
N VAL A 9 -7.43 -3.37 2.48
CA VAL A 9 -8.52 -3.69 1.54
C VAL A 9 -9.41 -2.48 1.39
N HIS A 10 -9.63 -2.04 0.17
CA HIS A 10 -10.55 -0.95 -0.15
C HIS A 10 -11.60 -1.39 -1.17
N ARG A 11 -12.84 -0.95 -0.98
CA ARG A 11 -13.89 -1.10 -1.99
C ARG A 11 -13.67 -0.11 -3.13
N PHE A 12 -14.20 -0.39 -4.31
CA PHE A 12 -14.25 0.61 -5.37
C PHE A 12 -15.14 1.80 -4.96
N SER A 13 -14.77 2.98 -5.44
CA SER A 13 -15.49 4.23 -5.20
C SER A 13 -16.77 4.27 -6.05
N ASP A 14 -17.81 4.92 -5.51
CA ASP A 14 -19.02 5.25 -6.28
C ASP A 14 -18.80 6.53 -7.13
N ASP A 15 -17.72 7.28 -6.90
CA ASP A 15 -17.35 8.46 -7.68
C ASP A 15 -16.51 8.06 -8.91
N PRO A 16 -17.07 8.20 -10.14
CA PRO A 16 -16.37 7.84 -11.37
C PRO A 16 -15.17 8.74 -11.69
N ALA A 17 -15.06 9.90 -11.06
CA ALA A 17 -13.92 10.81 -11.23
C ALA A 17 -12.72 10.43 -10.37
N ARG A 18 -12.88 9.48 -9.44
CA ARG A 18 -11.80 9.06 -8.57
C ARG A 18 -10.79 8.20 -9.32
N VAL A 19 -9.53 8.64 -9.29
CA VAL A 19 -8.41 7.96 -9.94
C VAL A 19 -8.00 6.75 -9.11
N LEU A 20 -7.63 5.65 -9.77
CA LEU A 20 -7.05 4.48 -9.14
C LEU A 20 -5.53 4.62 -9.06
N PHE A 21 -5.02 4.60 -7.83
CA PHE A 21 -3.58 4.45 -7.55
C PHE A 21 -3.31 3.09 -6.91
N ILE A 22 -2.28 2.39 -7.37
CA ILE A 22 -1.76 1.17 -6.75
C ILE A 22 -0.23 1.19 -6.85
N GLY A 23 0.46 1.03 -5.72
CA GLY A 23 1.92 1.04 -5.68
C GLY A 23 2.51 2.35 -6.21
N LEU A 24 1.89 3.48 -5.88
CA LEU A 24 2.25 4.83 -6.31
C LEU A 24 2.07 5.11 -7.81
N VAL A 25 1.42 4.21 -8.54
CA VAL A 25 1.20 4.32 -9.99
C VAL A 25 -0.28 4.51 -10.28
N GLU A 26 -0.60 5.48 -11.13
CA GLU A 26 -1.95 5.67 -11.66
C GLU A 26 -2.29 4.54 -12.65
N ILE A 27 -3.48 3.95 -12.48
CA ILE A 27 -4.01 2.92 -13.37
C ILE A 27 -5.12 3.56 -14.22
N PRO A 28 -4.83 3.98 -15.44
CA PRO A 28 -5.79 4.71 -16.25
C PRO A 28 -6.97 3.84 -16.69
N GLY A 29 -8.16 4.46 -16.78
CA GLY A 29 -9.37 3.79 -17.24
C GLY A 29 -9.99 2.81 -16.25
N ALA A 30 -9.48 2.73 -15.03
CA ALA A 30 -10.03 1.93 -13.95
C ALA A 30 -10.73 2.80 -12.91
N LEU A 31 -11.74 2.22 -12.24
CA LEU A 31 -12.45 2.87 -11.15
C LEU A 31 -11.53 2.97 -9.91
N GLY A 32 -11.46 4.15 -9.30
CA GLY A 32 -10.65 4.38 -8.10
C GLY A 32 -11.22 3.70 -6.86
N LEU A 33 -10.39 3.57 -5.82
CA LEU A 33 -10.78 2.99 -4.54
C LEU A 33 -11.32 4.06 -3.59
N ALA A 34 -12.27 3.69 -2.75
CA ALA A 34 -12.86 4.55 -1.74
C ALA A 34 -11.92 4.66 -0.52
N GLY A 35 -11.70 5.87 -0.03
CA GLY A 35 -10.87 6.14 1.15
C GLY A 35 -10.62 7.63 1.34
N HIS A 36 -10.00 8.03 2.46
CA HIS A 36 -9.72 9.43 2.81
C HIS A 36 -8.49 9.99 2.08
N SER A 37 -7.52 9.12 1.76
CA SER A 37 -6.35 9.42 0.91
C SER A 37 -6.65 9.05 -0.56
N ASP A 38 -5.64 8.77 -1.36
CA ASP A 38 -5.78 8.15 -2.68
C ASP A 38 -6.14 6.66 -2.64
N ALA A 39 -6.23 6.07 -1.42
CA ALA A 39 -6.62 4.68 -1.15
C ALA A 39 -5.75 3.63 -1.87
N ASP A 40 -4.45 3.88 -2.00
CA ASP A 40 -3.48 2.95 -2.57
C ASP A 40 -3.23 1.77 -1.60
N VAL A 41 -3.97 0.68 -1.80
CA VAL A 41 -3.92 -0.51 -0.93
C VAL A 41 -2.52 -1.13 -0.81
N ALA A 42 -1.73 -1.09 -1.88
CA ALA A 42 -0.39 -1.68 -1.88
C ALA A 42 0.56 -0.86 -1.00
N THR A 43 0.50 0.46 -1.10
CA THR A 43 1.30 1.38 -0.30
C THR A 43 0.85 1.39 1.17
N HIS A 44 -0.45 1.33 1.45
CA HIS A 44 -0.97 1.24 2.82
C HIS A 44 -0.56 -0.07 3.51
N ALA A 45 -0.68 -1.21 2.82
CA ALA A 45 -0.21 -2.49 3.36
C ALA A 45 1.31 -2.46 3.65
N LEU A 46 2.10 -1.80 2.78
CA LEU A 46 3.54 -1.63 2.99
C LEU A 46 3.83 -0.76 4.23
N CYS A 47 3.11 0.35 4.41
CA CYS A 47 3.24 1.20 5.60
C CYS A 47 2.94 0.43 6.88
N ASP A 48 1.85 -0.34 6.93
CA ASP A 48 1.48 -1.16 8.08
C ASP A 48 2.55 -2.24 8.38
N ALA A 49 3.08 -2.87 7.35
CA ALA A 49 4.17 -3.84 7.51
C ALA A 49 5.41 -3.19 8.15
N LEU A 50 5.80 -1.99 7.70
CA LEU A 50 6.94 -1.23 8.22
C LEU A 50 6.73 -0.80 9.67
N LEU A 51 5.56 -0.24 10.00
CA LEU A 51 5.21 0.18 11.36
C LEU A 51 5.15 -1.01 12.31
N GLY A 52 4.51 -2.11 11.89
CA GLY A 52 4.42 -3.35 12.68
C GLY A 52 5.79 -3.94 12.97
N ALA A 53 6.69 -4.00 11.96
CA ALA A 53 8.06 -4.48 12.14
C ALA A 53 8.84 -3.66 13.17
N ALA A 54 8.66 -2.33 13.19
CA ALA A 54 9.30 -1.41 14.13
C ALA A 54 8.61 -1.35 15.50
N ASN A 55 7.49 -2.08 15.70
CA ASN A 55 6.64 -2.03 16.90
C ASN A 55 6.03 -0.64 17.16
N LEU A 56 5.64 0.06 16.10
CA LEU A 56 5.06 1.41 16.15
C LEU A 56 3.53 1.41 16.00
N GLY A 57 2.89 0.24 15.88
CA GLY A 57 1.45 0.10 15.65
C GLY A 57 1.12 0.03 14.16
N ASP A 58 0.13 0.77 13.73
CA ASP A 58 -0.44 0.77 12.39
C ASP A 58 -0.60 2.17 11.80
N LEU A 59 -0.99 2.23 10.53
CA LEU A 59 -1.19 3.48 9.80
C LEU A 59 -2.27 4.36 10.44
N GLY A 60 -3.39 3.77 10.86
CA GLY A 60 -4.51 4.49 11.47
C GLY A 60 -4.16 5.17 12.79
N ARG A 61 -3.20 4.62 13.54
CA ARG A 61 -2.68 5.24 14.76
C ARG A 61 -1.92 6.53 14.50
N HIS A 62 -1.15 6.59 13.42
CA HIS A 62 -0.31 7.74 13.07
C HIS A 62 -1.03 8.75 12.17
N PHE A 63 -1.98 8.26 11.38
CA PHE A 63 -2.72 9.04 10.39
C PHE A 63 -4.22 8.75 10.50
N PRO A 64 -4.87 9.19 11.62
CA PRO A 64 -6.27 8.88 11.85
C PRO A 64 -7.18 9.61 10.85
N ASP A 65 -8.18 8.92 10.33
CA ASP A 65 -9.17 9.45 9.38
C ASP A 65 -9.93 10.68 9.88
N THR A 66 -9.90 10.90 11.20
CA THR A 66 -10.50 12.08 11.86
C THR A 66 -9.66 13.35 11.74
N ASP A 67 -8.41 13.24 11.30
CA ASP A 67 -7.52 14.39 11.11
C ASP A 67 -7.72 14.99 9.71
N ALA A 68 -8.39 16.14 9.67
CA ALA A 68 -8.65 16.86 8.42
C ALA A 68 -7.38 17.30 7.67
N SER A 69 -6.22 17.37 8.34
CA SER A 69 -4.96 17.77 7.73
C SER A 69 -4.40 16.70 6.78
N ILE A 70 -4.83 15.44 6.93
CA ILE A 70 -4.43 14.32 6.08
C ILE A 70 -5.46 13.95 5.01
N ALA A 71 -6.58 14.67 4.96
CA ALA A 71 -7.59 14.48 3.92
C ALA A 71 -6.96 14.78 2.53
N GLY A 72 -6.99 13.79 1.64
CA GLY A 72 -6.41 13.90 0.30
C GLY A 72 -4.88 13.80 0.23
N VAL A 73 -4.20 13.46 1.32
CA VAL A 73 -2.76 13.18 1.32
C VAL A 73 -2.47 11.99 0.42
N SER A 74 -1.43 12.10 -0.40
CA SER A 74 -0.99 11.00 -1.26
C SER A 74 -0.37 9.86 -0.44
N SER A 75 -0.57 8.62 -0.85
CA SER A 75 0.07 7.46 -0.22
C SER A 75 1.60 7.52 -0.29
N LYS A 76 2.16 8.22 -1.27
CA LYS A 76 3.60 8.52 -1.30
C LYS A 76 4.04 9.30 -0.05
N SER A 77 3.31 10.37 0.31
CA SER A 77 3.60 11.16 1.51
C SER A 77 3.42 10.35 2.80
N LEU A 78 2.41 9.48 2.87
CA LEU A 78 2.21 8.56 3.99
C LEU A 78 3.39 7.59 4.13
N LEU A 79 3.87 7.03 3.02
CA LEU A 79 5.03 6.13 3.01
C LEU A 79 6.31 6.85 3.44
N GLU A 80 6.57 8.06 2.95
CA GLU A 80 7.73 8.88 3.35
C GLU A 80 7.72 9.18 4.86
N GLN A 81 6.57 9.54 5.41
CA GLN A 81 6.41 9.78 6.86
C GLN A 81 6.56 8.48 7.66
N THR A 82 6.01 7.37 7.18
CA THR A 82 6.18 6.04 7.79
C THR A 82 7.66 5.64 7.85
N LEU A 83 8.39 5.81 6.75
CA LEU A 83 9.83 5.55 6.70
C LEU A 83 10.62 6.42 7.68
N LYS A 84 10.21 7.68 7.84
CA LYS A 84 10.80 8.57 8.85
C LYS A 84 10.57 8.03 10.27
N LEU A 85 9.37 7.62 10.62
CA LEU A 85 9.06 7.03 11.93
C LEU A 85 9.89 5.78 12.20
N VAL A 86 10.01 4.88 11.23
CA VAL A 86 10.84 3.66 11.32
C VAL A 86 12.31 4.01 11.48
N SER A 87 12.78 5.02 10.75
CA SER A 87 14.14 5.53 10.81
C SER A 87 14.45 6.17 12.17
N ASP A 88 13.54 6.95 12.73
CA ASP A 88 13.67 7.59 14.05
C ASP A 88 13.68 6.54 15.17
N ALA A 89 13.00 5.39 14.96
CA ALA A 89 13.04 4.24 15.84
C ALA A 89 14.35 3.40 15.73
N GLY A 90 15.29 3.80 14.87
CA GLY A 90 16.60 3.16 14.71
C GLY A 90 16.63 2.01 13.70
N TYR A 91 15.63 1.89 12.83
CA TYR A 91 15.54 0.81 11.85
C TYR A 91 15.58 1.33 10.41
N ARG A 92 15.90 0.42 9.48
CA ARG A 92 15.77 0.63 8.04
C ARG A 92 15.16 -0.60 7.38
N CYS A 93 14.41 -0.41 6.31
CA CYS A 93 13.92 -1.50 5.48
C CYS A 93 15.05 -2.07 4.63
N THR A 94 15.15 -3.39 4.55
CA THR A 94 16.17 -4.08 3.74
C THR A 94 15.56 -4.94 2.63
N SER A 95 14.27 -5.27 2.73
CA SER A 95 13.53 -6.02 1.71
C SER A 95 12.04 -5.88 1.94
N GLY A 96 11.25 -5.95 0.87
CA GLY A 96 9.80 -6.03 0.94
C GLY A 96 9.21 -6.78 -0.25
N ASP A 97 8.07 -7.43 -0.01
CA ASP A 97 7.30 -8.14 -1.03
C ASP A 97 5.80 -7.86 -0.82
N ILE A 98 5.11 -7.52 -1.90
CA ILE A 98 3.68 -7.17 -1.88
C ILE A 98 2.93 -8.11 -2.82
N THR A 99 1.82 -8.65 -2.33
CA THR A 99 0.84 -9.36 -3.15
C THR A 99 -0.42 -8.51 -3.26
N ILE A 100 -0.78 -8.12 -4.47
CA ILE A 100 -2.05 -7.43 -4.77
C ILE A 100 -3.09 -8.49 -5.12
N ILE A 101 -4.29 -8.37 -4.56
CA ILE A 101 -5.39 -9.31 -4.75
C ILE A 101 -6.53 -8.57 -5.44
N ALA A 102 -6.75 -8.86 -6.74
CA ALA A 102 -7.72 -8.15 -7.56
C ALA A 102 -8.23 -9.01 -8.72
N GLU A 103 -9.52 -9.00 -8.99
CA GLU A 103 -10.09 -9.59 -10.21
C GLU A 103 -9.92 -8.63 -11.40
N ALA A 104 -10.09 -7.34 -11.16
CA ALA A 104 -9.93 -6.24 -12.11
C ALA A 104 -9.38 -4.99 -11.40
N PRO A 105 -8.67 -4.11 -12.14
CA PRO A 105 -8.20 -4.23 -13.52
C PRO A 105 -7.04 -5.21 -13.67
N LYS A 106 -6.61 -5.48 -14.92
CA LYS A 106 -5.40 -6.27 -15.18
C LYS A 106 -4.16 -5.42 -14.86
N LEU A 107 -3.33 -5.87 -13.92
CA LEU A 107 -2.22 -5.09 -13.35
C LEU A 107 -0.84 -5.48 -13.90
N ALA A 108 -0.74 -6.58 -14.66
CA ALA A 108 0.55 -7.15 -15.07
C ALA A 108 1.51 -6.15 -15.76
N SER A 109 0.97 -5.29 -16.63
CA SER A 109 1.78 -4.28 -17.34
C SER A 109 2.28 -3.14 -16.46
N PHE A 110 1.67 -2.92 -15.28
CA PHE A 110 2.03 -1.86 -14.34
C PHE A 110 3.00 -2.31 -13.24
N MET A 111 3.17 -3.63 -13.04
CA MET A 111 4.03 -4.18 -11.99
C MET A 111 5.47 -3.62 -11.98
N PRO A 112 6.17 -3.51 -13.13
CA PRO A 112 7.51 -2.95 -13.13
C PRO A 112 7.56 -1.50 -12.63
N ALA A 113 6.61 -0.66 -13.06
CA ALA A 113 6.52 0.75 -12.66
C ALA A 113 6.19 0.90 -11.17
N MET A 114 5.29 0.06 -10.63
CA MET A 114 4.97 0.02 -9.20
C MET A 114 6.20 -0.37 -8.36
N SER A 115 6.91 -1.43 -8.77
CA SER A 115 8.13 -1.87 -8.10
C SER A 115 9.20 -0.77 -8.09
N GLU A 116 9.42 -0.12 -9.22
CA GLU A 116 10.37 0.97 -9.35
C GLU A 116 9.99 2.17 -8.45
N ALA A 117 8.72 2.60 -8.50
CA ALA A 117 8.23 3.74 -7.72
C ALA A 117 8.36 3.51 -6.22
N LEU A 118 7.90 2.36 -5.71
CA LEU A 118 8.01 2.00 -4.29
C LEU A 118 9.47 1.83 -3.86
N SER A 119 10.29 1.13 -4.67
CA SER A 119 11.70 0.91 -4.35
C SER A 119 12.50 2.22 -4.29
N ALA A 120 12.18 3.18 -5.15
CA ALA A 120 12.81 4.50 -5.14
C ALA A 120 12.51 5.28 -3.86
N VAL A 121 11.29 5.18 -3.31
CA VAL A 121 10.91 5.84 -2.06
C VAL A 121 11.49 5.13 -0.84
N VAL A 122 11.43 3.79 -0.81
CA VAL A 122 11.91 2.99 0.34
C VAL A 122 13.44 2.93 0.41
N GLY A 123 14.11 3.05 -0.73
CA GLY A 123 15.58 2.95 -0.82
C GLY A 123 16.11 1.52 -0.86
N THR A 124 15.22 0.53 -1.08
CA THR A 124 15.57 -0.87 -1.30
C THR A 124 14.57 -1.53 -2.24
N VAL A 125 14.86 -2.72 -2.74
CA VAL A 125 13.97 -3.44 -3.66
C VAL A 125 12.67 -3.84 -2.95
N ILE A 126 11.54 -3.39 -3.53
CA ILE A 126 10.19 -3.84 -3.19
C ILE A 126 9.65 -4.62 -4.36
N SER A 127 9.50 -5.92 -4.18
CA SER A 127 8.90 -6.78 -5.19
C SER A 127 7.38 -6.77 -5.11
N LEU A 128 6.72 -6.91 -6.27
CA LEU A 128 5.27 -7.00 -6.37
C LEU A 128 4.85 -8.17 -7.26
N LYS A 129 3.74 -8.76 -6.89
CA LYS A 129 2.99 -9.73 -7.69
C LYS A 129 1.50 -9.52 -7.49
N ALA A 130 0.68 -10.04 -8.38
CA ALA A 130 -0.78 -10.00 -8.24
C ALA A 130 -1.38 -11.40 -8.36
N THR A 131 -2.50 -11.58 -7.72
CA THR A 131 -3.34 -12.78 -7.79
C THR A 131 -4.81 -12.39 -7.82
N THR A 132 -5.68 -13.33 -8.17
CA THR A 132 -7.12 -13.23 -8.02
C THR A 132 -7.59 -14.04 -6.82
N THR A 133 -8.87 -13.97 -6.49
CA THR A 133 -9.53 -14.89 -5.55
C THR A 133 -10.32 -15.98 -6.27
N GLU A 134 -10.08 -16.17 -7.58
CA GLU A 134 -10.79 -17.15 -8.42
C GLU A 134 -12.32 -17.00 -8.36
N GLY A 135 -12.80 -15.74 -8.35
CA GLY A 135 -14.22 -15.42 -8.24
C GLY A 135 -14.83 -15.53 -6.84
N LEU A 136 -14.02 -15.83 -5.82
CA LEU A 136 -14.52 -16.02 -4.45
C LEU A 136 -14.57 -14.71 -3.66
N GLY A 137 -15.66 -14.54 -2.90
CA GLY A 137 -15.85 -13.42 -1.98
C GLY A 137 -16.05 -12.06 -2.66
N ALA A 138 -15.92 -10.98 -1.89
CA ALA A 138 -16.13 -9.61 -2.37
C ALA A 138 -15.10 -9.21 -3.43
N ILE A 139 -13.84 -9.54 -3.25
CA ILE A 139 -12.79 -9.26 -4.25
C ILE A 139 -13.06 -10.05 -5.52
N GLY A 140 -13.48 -11.32 -5.41
CA GLY A 140 -13.86 -12.16 -6.55
C GLY A 140 -15.07 -11.66 -7.34
N ARG A 141 -15.97 -10.90 -6.70
CA ARG A 141 -17.06 -10.19 -7.36
C ARG A 141 -16.66 -8.78 -7.86
N ALA A 142 -15.36 -8.45 -7.81
CA ALA A 142 -14.83 -7.15 -8.20
C ALA A 142 -15.46 -5.97 -7.41
N GLU A 143 -15.71 -6.15 -6.12
CA GLU A 143 -16.22 -5.08 -5.24
C GLU A 143 -15.10 -4.18 -4.69
N GLY A 144 -13.84 -4.61 -4.77
CA GLY A 144 -12.67 -3.89 -4.28
C GLY A 144 -11.36 -4.61 -4.61
N ILE A 145 -10.29 -4.07 -4.05
CA ILE A 145 -8.92 -4.59 -4.19
C ILE A 145 -8.31 -4.73 -2.79
N GLY A 146 -7.53 -5.79 -2.59
CA GLY A 146 -6.74 -5.99 -1.39
C GLY A 146 -5.25 -6.07 -1.70
N ALA A 147 -4.43 -5.85 -0.68
CA ALA A 147 -3.00 -6.10 -0.72
C ALA A 147 -2.50 -6.67 0.59
N SER A 148 -1.47 -7.47 0.50
CA SER A 148 -0.70 -7.95 1.65
C SER A 148 0.78 -7.67 1.40
N ALA A 149 1.46 -7.10 2.39
CA ALA A 149 2.88 -6.79 2.34
C ALA A 149 3.62 -7.52 3.46
N VAL A 150 4.84 -7.95 3.16
CA VAL A 150 5.80 -8.44 4.15
C VAL A 150 7.09 -7.65 3.98
N VAL A 151 7.68 -7.20 5.08
CA VAL A 151 8.95 -6.48 5.06
C VAL A 151 9.94 -7.08 6.03
N LEU A 152 11.20 -6.88 5.73
CA LEU A 152 12.32 -7.13 6.61
C LEU A 152 12.97 -5.79 6.96
N ILE A 153 13.15 -5.53 8.25
CA ILE A 153 13.88 -4.36 8.74
C ILE A 153 15.07 -4.79 9.60
N GLU A 154 16.08 -3.97 9.65
CA GLU A 154 17.24 -4.15 10.55
C GLU A 154 17.59 -2.86 11.27
N GLU A 155 18.33 -2.96 12.35
CA GLU A 155 18.93 -1.81 13.03
C GLU A 155 19.91 -1.10 12.10
N LYS A 156 19.98 0.22 12.21
CA LYS A 156 20.90 1.07 11.44
C LYS A 156 22.34 0.93 11.92
#